data_1919d6f4f91207344a461faff0b11832
#
_entry.id   1919d6f4f91207344a461faff0b11832
#
_cell.length_a   1.000
_cell.length_b   1.000
_cell.length_c   1.000
_cell.angle_alpha   90.00
_cell.angle_beta   90.00
_cell.angle_gamma   90.00
#
_symmetry.space_group_name_H-M   'P 1'
#
loop_
_entity.id
_entity.type
_entity.pdbx_description
1 polymer ?
#
loop_
_entity_poly.entity_id
_entity_poly.type
_entity_poly.pdbx_seq_one_letter_code
_entity_poly.pdbx_strand_id
1 'polypeptide(L)'
;IDASRLEDALSEKTKAVMIAHTLGNPFNLEVIKKFCDKHHLWLIEDNCDALGSRYTIDGETRFTGTFGDIGTSSFYPPHHMTMGEGGCVYTNDSKLGRLILSYRDWGRDCICPSGQDNFCKHRFSGQYGQLPKGYDHKYTYSHFGYNLKVTDMQAAVGVEQLKKFPSFIEKRKANWAFLKEALSDIEGLILPEAAKNADPSWFGFLLSVKERSGVKRNDLTAFLEKANIQTRLLFSGNLIKHPCFDQIRGTDAYRVVGELKNTDYIMEHSFWIGVYPGMTKEMLQYMADKIHEGMRECKKN
;
A
#
# COMPACT_ATOMS: atom_id res chain seq x y z
N ILE A 1 -0.59 -9.34 7.91
CA ILE A 1 -1.62 -10.39 7.83
C ILE A 1 -1.19 -11.63 8.62
N ASP A 2 -2.14 -12.27 9.32
CA ASP A 2 -1.95 -13.59 9.89
C ASP A 2 -2.19 -14.67 8.81
N ALA A 3 -1.11 -15.07 8.16
CA ALA A 3 -1.17 -16.02 7.05
C ALA A 3 -1.64 -17.43 7.49
N SER A 4 -1.59 -17.77 8.78
CA SER A 4 -2.09 -19.05 9.30
C SER A 4 -3.61 -19.17 9.21
N ARG A 5 -4.33 -18.06 9.06
CA ARG A 5 -5.79 -17.99 8.99
C ARG A 5 -6.35 -17.97 7.55
N LEU A 6 -5.51 -18.06 6.53
CA LEU A 6 -5.94 -17.97 5.13
C LEU A 6 -6.94 -19.06 4.73
N GLU A 7 -6.69 -20.30 5.16
CA GLU A 7 -7.61 -21.41 4.86
C GLU A 7 -8.98 -21.20 5.49
N ASP A 8 -9.06 -20.59 6.69
CA ASP A 8 -10.34 -20.24 7.33
C ASP A 8 -11.09 -19.14 6.57
N ALA A 9 -10.34 -18.29 5.85
CA ALA A 9 -10.91 -17.21 5.05
C ALA A 9 -11.45 -17.69 3.70
N LEU A 10 -11.06 -18.88 3.24
CA LEU A 10 -11.47 -19.42 1.94
C LEU A 10 -12.97 -19.75 1.90
N SER A 11 -13.59 -19.52 0.77
CA SER A 11 -14.97 -19.96 0.45
C SER A 11 -15.12 -20.12 -1.07
N GLU A 12 -16.22 -20.69 -1.51
CA GLU A 12 -16.57 -20.79 -2.94
C GLU A 12 -16.67 -19.43 -3.65
N LYS A 13 -16.93 -18.36 -2.89
CA LYS A 13 -16.99 -16.98 -3.39
C LYS A 13 -15.61 -16.33 -3.50
N THR A 14 -14.57 -16.90 -2.90
CA THR A 14 -13.22 -16.30 -2.90
C THR A 14 -12.63 -16.30 -4.30
N LYS A 15 -12.18 -15.14 -4.79
CA LYS A 15 -11.63 -14.99 -6.15
C LYS A 15 -10.22 -14.39 -6.13
N ALA A 16 -9.89 -13.62 -5.12
CA ALA A 16 -8.62 -12.91 -5.04
C ALA A 16 -8.18 -12.70 -3.59
N VAL A 17 -6.89 -12.52 -3.43
CA VAL A 17 -6.27 -11.96 -2.22
C VAL A 17 -5.70 -10.60 -2.61
N MET A 18 -6.09 -9.54 -1.91
CA MET A 18 -5.56 -8.18 -2.10
C MET A 18 -4.98 -7.70 -0.76
N ILE A 19 -3.69 -7.42 -0.74
CA ILE A 19 -2.96 -7.05 0.49
C ILE A 19 -1.96 -5.94 0.18
N ALA A 20 -1.83 -4.98 1.11
CA ALA A 20 -0.81 -3.94 1.05
C ALA A 20 0.51 -4.38 1.70
N HIS A 21 1.62 -3.91 1.13
CA HIS A 21 2.95 -3.96 1.77
C HIS A 21 3.08 -2.76 2.72
N THR A 22 2.41 -2.85 3.86
CA THR A 22 2.19 -1.75 4.78
C THR A 22 3.49 -1.10 5.26
N LEU A 23 3.57 0.23 5.17
CA LEU A 23 4.73 1.05 5.53
C LEU A 23 6.04 0.64 4.84
N GLY A 24 5.94 -0.02 3.69
CA GLY A 24 7.08 -0.47 2.91
C GLY A 24 7.62 -1.84 3.31
N ASN A 25 7.07 -2.47 4.37
CA ASN A 25 7.47 -3.79 4.83
C ASN A 25 6.62 -4.87 4.14
N PRO A 26 7.21 -5.72 3.30
CA PRO A 26 6.44 -6.75 2.60
C PRO A 26 5.80 -7.74 3.56
N PHE A 27 4.56 -8.13 3.27
CA PHE A 27 3.97 -9.31 3.91
C PHE A 27 4.69 -10.59 3.47
N ASN A 28 4.41 -11.73 4.09
CA ASN A 28 5.01 -13.01 3.70
C ASN A 28 4.52 -13.46 2.33
N LEU A 29 5.17 -12.93 1.29
CA LEU A 29 4.84 -13.19 -0.12
C LEU A 29 4.90 -14.66 -0.48
N GLU A 30 5.88 -15.39 0.06
CA GLU A 30 6.02 -16.82 -0.25
C GLU A 30 4.78 -17.62 0.17
N VAL A 31 4.30 -17.41 1.39
CA VAL A 31 3.11 -18.11 1.91
C VAL A 31 1.86 -17.69 1.17
N ILE A 32 1.66 -16.38 0.96
CA ILE A 32 0.47 -15.85 0.28
C ILE A 32 0.43 -16.31 -1.17
N LYS A 33 1.56 -16.25 -1.88
CA LYS A 33 1.65 -16.71 -3.27
C LYS A 33 1.32 -18.21 -3.40
N LYS A 34 1.92 -19.05 -2.56
CA LYS A 34 1.63 -20.48 -2.53
C LYS A 34 0.16 -20.78 -2.26
N PHE A 35 -0.46 -20.02 -1.36
CA PHE A 35 -1.89 -20.12 -1.08
C PHE A 35 -2.73 -19.76 -2.32
N CYS A 36 -2.45 -18.63 -2.95
CA CYS A 36 -3.16 -18.19 -4.15
C CYS A 36 -3.03 -19.22 -5.29
N ASP A 37 -1.82 -19.72 -5.53
CA ASP A 37 -1.55 -20.72 -6.57
C ASP A 37 -2.32 -22.04 -6.31
N LYS A 38 -2.30 -22.52 -5.05
CA LYS A 38 -3.01 -23.72 -4.62
C LYS A 38 -4.52 -23.65 -4.87
N HIS A 39 -5.12 -22.48 -4.63
CA HIS A 39 -6.57 -22.27 -4.72
C HIS A 39 -7.02 -21.54 -5.99
N HIS A 40 -6.11 -21.33 -6.95
CA HIS A 40 -6.38 -20.63 -8.22
C HIS A 40 -6.98 -19.23 -8.01
N LEU A 41 -6.45 -18.48 -7.05
CA LEU A 41 -6.86 -17.13 -6.70
C LEU A 41 -5.94 -16.09 -7.34
N TRP A 42 -6.50 -14.95 -7.72
CA TRP A 42 -5.70 -13.78 -8.09
C TRP A 42 -4.98 -13.21 -6.88
N LEU A 43 -3.70 -12.89 -7.04
CA LEU A 43 -2.96 -12.10 -6.05
C LEU A 43 -2.79 -10.68 -6.54
N ILE A 44 -3.33 -9.72 -5.76
CA ILE A 44 -3.21 -8.28 -6.02
C ILE A 44 -2.34 -7.68 -4.92
N GLU A 45 -1.18 -7.17 -5.31
CA GLU A 45 -0.25 -6.53 -4.38
C GLU A 45 -0.47 -5.02 -4.39
N ASP A 46 -0.95 -4.45 -3.28
CA ASP A 46 -0.95 -3.01 -3.11
C ASP A 46 0.44 -2.55 -2.64
N ASN A 47 1.18 -1.96 -3.57
CA ASN A 47 2.56 -1.54 -3.38
C ASN A 47 2.68 -0.02 -3.17
N CYS A 48 1.60 0.66 -2.76
CA CYS A 48 1.60 2.12 -2.59
C CYS A 48 2.68 2.60 -1.62
N ASP A 49 2.87 1.92 -0.50
CA ASP A 49 3.87 2.23 0.53
C ASP A 49 5.23 1.56 0.28
N ALA A 50 5.38 0.73 -0.75
CA ALA A 50 6.53 -0.17 -0.86
C ALA A 50 7.27 -0.08 -2.20
N LEU A 51 7.09 1.04 -2.93
CA LEU A 51 7.83 1.25 -4.16
C LEU A 51 9.34 1.15 -3.87
N GLY A 52 10.04 0.26 -4.59
CA GLY A 52 11.46 -0.02 -4.41
C GLY A 52 11.79 -1.07 -3.35
N SER A 53 10.83 -1.54 -2.56
CA SER A 53 11.03 -2.70 -1.68
C SER A 53 11.26 -3.96 -2.50
N ARG A 54 12.05 -4.88 -1.96
CA ARG A 54 12.36 -6.16 -2.61
C ARG A 54 12.04 -7.32 -1.69
N TYR A 55 11.79 -8.46 -2.31
CA TYR A 55 11.54 -9.71 -1.60
C TYR A 55 12.23 -10.87 -2.34
N THR A 56 12.69 -11.89 -1.60
CA THR A 56 13.38 -13.05 -2.16
C THR A 56 12.56 -14.31 -1.95
N ILE A 57 12.24 -15.03 -3.02
CA ILE A 57 11.62 -16.35 -3.01
C ILE A 57 12.51 -17.29 -3.81
N ASP A 58 12.85 -18.45 -3.26
CA ASP A 58 13.66 -19.50 -3.90
C ASP A 58 15.00 -18.97 -4.48
N GLY A 59 15.61 -17.98 -3.82
CA GLY A 59 16.86 -17.35 -4.24
C GLY A 59 16.71 -16.26 -5.31
N GLU A 60 15.54 -16.04 -5.86
CA GLU A 60 15.24 -14.95 -6.80
C GLU A 60 14.73 -13.72 -6.05
N THR A 61 15.42 -12.58 -6.22
CA THR A 61 15.02 -11.30 -5.63
C THR A 61 14.34 -10.41 -6.67
N ARG A 62 13.09 -10.01 -6.40
CA ARG A 62 12.32 -9.10 -7.25
C ARG A 62 11.76 -7.93 -6.46
N PHE A 63 11.27 -6.90 -7.16
CA PHE A 63 10.51 -5.83 -6.53
C PHE A 63 9.15 -6.33 -6.05
N THR A 64 8.70 -5.85 -4.90
CA THR A 64 7.30 -6.02 -4.46
C THR A 64 6.34 -5.42 -5.48
N GLY A 65 5.12 -5.93 -5.52
CA GLY A 65 4.14 -5.60 -6.57
C GLY A 65 4.31 -6.40 -7.86
N THR A 66 5.35 -7.26 -7.97
CA THR A 66 5.64 -8.05 -9.18
C THR A 66 5.57 -9.57 -8.98
N PHE A 67 5.14 -10.02 -7.82
CA PHE A 67 4.97 -11.44 -7.51
C PHE A 67 3.56 -11.95 -7.81
N GLY A 68 2.55 -11.08 -7.65
CA GLY A 68 1.16 -11.38 -7.96
C GLY A 68 0.79 -11.17 -9.42
N ASP A 69 -0.50 -11.24 -9.69
CA ASP A 69 -1.08 -11.07 -11.03
C ASP A 69 -1.23 -9.60 -11.39
N ILE A 70 -1.51 -8.76 -10.39
CA ILE A 70 -1.67 -7.31 -10.51
C ILE A 70 -0.90 -6.64 -9.37
N GLY A 71 -0.14 -5.61 -9.70
CA GLY A 71 0.45 -4.69 -8.75
C GLY A 71 -0.10 -3.28 -8.91
N THR A 72 -0.17 -2.54 -7.79
CA THR A 72 -0.52 -1.12 -7.80
C THR A 72 0.59 -0.30 -7.14
N SER A 73 0.80 0.93 -7.60
CA SER A 73 1.69 1.87 -6.93
C SER A 73 1.06 3.26 -6.95
N SER A 74 1.30 4.02 -5.90
CA SER A 74 0.79 5.38 -5.77
C SER A 74 1.91 6.41 -5.89
N PHE A 75 1.59 7.50 -6.55
CA PHE A 75 2.45 8.69 -6.67
C PHE A 75 1.80 9.91 -6.01
N TYR A 76 0.92 9.66 -5.03
CA TYR A 76 0.40 10.65 -4.09
C TYR A 76 1.56 11.31 -3.32
N PRO A 77 1.50 12.60 -2.96
CA PRO A 77 2.63 13.37 -2.44
C PRO A 77 3.45 12.72 -1.31
N PRO A 78 2.86 12.06 -0.29
CA PRO A 78 3.64 11.47 0.80
C PRO A 78 4.36 10.17 0.45
N HIS A 79 4.04 9.55 -0.71
CA HIS A 79 4.67 8.29 -1.10
C HIS A 79 6.13 8.47 -1.54
N HIS A 80 6.78 7.39 -1.95
CA HIS A 80 8.22 7.36 -2.23
C HIS A 80 8.66 8.32 -3.34
N MET A 81 7.81 8.56 -4.31
CA MET A 81 7.92 9.61 -5.33
C MET A 81 6.54 10.20 -5.60
N THR A 82 6.48 11.42 -6.12
CA THR A 82 5.20 12.10 -6.35
C THR A 82 5.00 12.52 -7.80
N MET A 83 3.74 12.57 -8.21
CA MET A 83 3.28 13.21 -9.45
C MET A 83 2.29 14.36 -9.17
N GLY A 84 2.24 14.85 -7.89
CA GLY A 84 1.15 15.68 -7.37
C GLY A 84 -0.03 14.81 -6.98
N GLU A 85 -0.67 14.21 -7.95
CA GLU A 85 -1.58 13.06 -7.82
C GLU A 85 -1.25 12.08 -8.95
N GLY A 86 -1.39 10.79 -8.71
CA GLY A 86 -1.13 9.76 -9.71
C GLY A 86 -0.88 8.39 -9.11
N GLY A 87 -0.73 7.43 -9.98
CA GLY A 87 -0.44 6.05 -9.65
C GLY A 87 -0.38 5.20 -10.90
N CYS A 88 -0.08 3.93 -10.73
CA CYS A 88 -0.12 2.96 -11.81
C CYS A 88 -0.66 1.62 -11.33
N VAL A 89 -1.29 0.91 -12.25
CA VAL A 89 -1.66 -0.50 -12.14
C VAL A 89 -0.88 -1.24 -13.21
N TYR A 90 -0.23 -2.33 -12.85
CA TYR A 90 0.62 -3.08 -13.77
C TYR A 90 0.40 -4.59 -13.63
N THR A 91 0.62 -5.29 -14.73
CA THR A 91 0.47 -6.74 -14.84
C THR A 91 1.30 -7.27 -16.01
N ASN A 92 1.71 -8.53 -15.93
CA ASN A 92 2.32 -9.25 -17.04
C ASN A 92 1.30 -9.99 -17.93
N ASP A 93 0.02 -10.06 -17.53
CA ASP A 93 -1.04 -10.65 -18.32
C ASP A 93 -1.63 -9.63 -19.31
N SER A 94 -1.53 -9.93 -20.59
CA SER A 94 -2.00 -9.03 -21.65
C SER A 94 -3.52 -8.83 -21.68
N LYS A 95 -4.30 -9.80 -21.17
CA LYS A 95 -5.77 -9.68 -21.10
C LYS A 95 -6.14 -8.76 -19.95
N LEU A 96 -5.51 -8.94 -18.76
CA LEU A 96 -5.68 -8.02 -17.64
C LEU A 96 -5.23 -6.62 -18.00
N GLY A 97 -4.10 -6.46 -18.70
CA GLY A 97 -3.62 -5.15 -19.17
C GLY A 97 -4.64 -4.42 -20.04
N ARG A 98 -5.32 -5.14 -20.96
CA ARG A 98 -6.40 -4.54 -21.77
C ARG A 98 -7.61 -4.14 -20.95
N LEU A 99 -8.01 -4.97 -19.99
CA LEU A 99 -9.11 -4.66 -19.08
C LEU A 99 -8.79 -3.41 -18.22
N ILE A 100 -7.58 -3.31 -17.67
CA ILE A 100 -7.11 -2.16 -16.90
C ILE A 100 -7.22 -0.88 -17.74
N LEU A 101 -6.75 -0.90 -18.99
CA LEU A 101 -6.86 0.23 -19.90
C LEU A 101 -8.31 0.59 -20.19
N SER A 102 -9.19 -0.39 -20.39
CA SER A 102 -10.62 -0.17 -20.60
C SER A 102 -11.24 0.52 -19.37
N TYR A 103 -11.06 -0.01 -18.18
CA TYR A 103 -11.61 0.56 -16.95
C TYR A 103 -11.06 1.95 -16.64
N ARG A 104 -9.78 2.22 -16.95
CA ARG A 104 -9.18 3.55 -16.83
C ARG A 104 -9.85 4.57 -17.75
N ASP A 105 -10.29 4.14 -18.93
CA ASP A 105 -10.79 4.98 -20.02
C ASP A 105 -12.31 4.78 -20.21
N TRP A 106 -13.10 5.01 -19.16
CA TRP A 106 -14.57 4.95 -19.11
C TRP A 106 -15.18 3.57 -19.40
N GLY A 107 -14.42 2.50 -19.45
CA GLY A 107 -14.88 1.17 -19.84
C GLY A 107 -15.00 0.99 -21.36
N ARG A 108 -14.31 1.82 -22.15
CA ARG A 108 -14.27 1.70 -23.62
C ARG A 108 -13.64 0.38 -24.04
N ASP A 109 -14.18 -0.19 -25.11
CA ASP A 109 -13.61 -1.38 -25.72
C ASP A 109 -12.34 -1.06 -26.54
N CYS A 110 -12.28 0.13 -27.13
CA CYS A 110 -11.15 0.60 -27.90
C CYS A 110 -9.96 0.98 -27.01
N ILE A 111 -8.81 0.35 -27.27
CA ILE A 111 -7.52 0.58 -26.60
C ILE A 111 -6.50 1.32 -27.49
N CYS A 112 -6.93 1.96 -28.57
CA CYS A 112 -6.04 2.73 -29.42
C CYS A 112 -5.38 3.86 -28.61
N PRO A 113 -4.06 4.06 -28.76
CA PRO A 113 -3.37 5.17 -28.11
C PRO A 113 -3.97 6.52 -28.46
N SER A 114 -3.88 7.49 -27.56
CA SER A 114 -4.32 8.86 -27.81
C SER A 114 -3.67 9.43 -29.08
N GLY A 115 -4.45 10.11 -29.92
CA GLY A 115 -3.97 10.67 -31.16
C GLY A 115 -3.76 9.68 -32.34
N GLN A 116 -3.98 8.39 -32.11
CA GLN A 116 -3.84 7.33 -33.13
C GLN A 116 -5.18 6.65 -33.43
N ASP A 117 -5.98 7.31 -34.26
CA ASP A 117 -7.28 6.75 -34.66
C ASP A 117 -7.12 5.50 -35.53
N ASN A 118 -7.99 4.53 -35.30
CA ASN A 118 -8.03 3.26 -36.05
C ASN A 118 -6.71 2.46 -36.04
N PHE A 119 -5.85 2.66 -35.04
CA PHE A 119 -4.64 1.83 -34.86
C PHE A 119 -4.98 0.33 -34.76
N CYS A 120 -6.10 -0.01 -34.14
CA CYS A 120 -6.60 -1.37 -34.03
C CYS A 120 -7.11 -1.96 -35.39
N LYS A 121 -7.32 -1.14 -36.43
CA LYS A 121 -7.89 -1.52 -37.74
C LYS A 121 -9.31 -2.08 -37.69
N HIS A 122 -10.03 -1.85 -36.58
CA HIS A 122 -11.38 -2.40 -36.33
C HIS A 122 -12.42 -1.33 -36.02
N ARG A 123 -12.15 -0.05 -36.35
CA ARG A 123 -12.99 1.07 -35.94
C ARG A 123 -14.46 0.90 -36.32
N PHE A 124 -14.74 0.42 -37.52
CA PHE A 124 -16.10 0.31 -38.08
C PHE A 124 -16.46 -1.11 -38.54
N SER A 125 -15.67 -2.14 -38.22
CA SER A 125 -15.86 -3.48 -38.73
C SER A 125 -16.57 -4.46 -37.80
N GLY A 126 -16.72 -4.09 -36.52
CA GLY A 126 -17.22 -4.96 -35.48
C GLY A 126 -18.76 -4.93 -35.32
N GLN A 127 -19.26 -5.93 -34.60
CA GLN A 127 -20.58 -5.98 -34.00
C GLN A 127 -20.42 -6.02 -32.50
N TYR A 128 -21.01 -5.07 -31.79
CA TYR A 128 -20.85 -4.92 -30.35
C TYR A 128 -22.22 -4.92 -29.67
N GLY A 129 -22.56 -6.00 -28.98
CA GLY A 129 -23.86 -6.16 -28.32
C GLY A 129 -25.01 -5.89 -29.27
N GLN A 130 -25.93 -5.02 -28.88
CA GLN A 130 -27.11 -4.61 -29.66
C GLN A 130 -26.88 -3.34 -30.49
N LEU A 131 -25.66 -2.80 -30.56
CA LEU A 131 -25.35 -1.64 -31.37
C LEU A 131 -25.49 -1.98 -32.87
N PRO A 132 -25.78 -0.97 -33.74
CA PRO A 132 -25.79 -1.17 -35.19
C PRO A 132 -24.45 -1.72 -35.67
N LYS A 133 -24.47 -2.61 -36.66
CA LYS A 133 -23.26 -3.13 -37.25
C LYS A 133 -22.39 -2.00 -37.80
N GLY A 134 -21.09 -2.05 -37.50
CA GLY A 134 -20.15 -1.01 -37.90
C GLY A 134 -20.22 0.28 -37.05
N TYR A 135 -20.83 0.19 -35.88
CA TYR A 135 -20.78 1.30 -34.93
C TYR A 135 -19.35 1.64 -34.56
N ASP A 136 -19.04 2.90 -34.30
CA ASP A 136 -17.68 3.35 -34.01
C ASP A 136 -17.13 2.69 -32.74
N HIS A 137 -16.13 1.81 -32.91
CA HIS A 137 -15.46 1.11 -31.82
C HIS A 137 -14.94 2.05 -30.72
N LYS A 138 -14.52 3.26 -31.08
CA LYS A 138 -14.04 4.29 -30.13
C LYS A 138 -15.08 4.69 -29.10
N TYR A 139 -16.37 4.57 -29.42
CA TYR A 139 -17.51 4.94 -28.55
C TYR A 139 -18.33 3.73 -28.11
N THR A 140 -17.76 2.54 -28.21
CA THR A 140 -18.33 1.32 -27.64
C THR A 140 -17.85 1.14 -26.22
N TYR A 141 -18.76 0.97 -25.28
CA TYR A 141 -18.49 0.76 -23.87
C TYR A 141 -18.79 -0.69 -23.48
N SER A 142 -17.75 -1.46 -23.18
CA SER A 142 -17.89 -2.87 -22.77
C SER A 142 -17.95 -3.04 -21.27
N HIS A 143 -17.61 -1.99 -20.52
CA HIS A 143 -17.59 -1.98 -19.06
C HIS A 143 -18.07 -0.62 -18.52
N PHE A 144 -18.52 -0.60 -17.26
CA PHE A 144 -18.69 0.64 -16.48
C PHE A 144 -17.34 1.01 -15.87
N GLY A 145 -16.60 1.91 -16.49
CA GLY A 145 -15.27 2.31 -16.08
C GLY A 145 -15.20 3.73 -15.55
N TYR A 146 -13.97 4.22 -15.36
CA TYR A 146 -13.65 5.50 -14.74
C TYR A 146 -12.86 6.39 -15.70
N ASN A 147 -12.73 7.65 -15.40
CA ASN A 147 -11.75 8.52 -16.05
C ASN A 147 -10.56 8.71 -15.10
N LEU A 148 -9.56 7.84 -15.22
CA LEU A 148 -8.41 7.80 -14.33
C LEU A 148 -7.08 8.07 -15.06
N LYS A 149 -7.13 8.77 -16.19
CA LYS A 149 -5.92 9.17 -16.92
C LYS A 149 -5.18 10.29 -16.18
N VAL A 150 -3.86 10.17 -16.11
CA VAL A 150 -2.98 11.27 -15.69
C VAL A 150 -2.77 12.26 -16.83
N THR A 151 -2.41 13.48 -16.49
CA THR A 151 -2.01 14.50 -17.47
C THR A 151 -0.51 14.40 -17.78
N ASP A 152 -0.08 14.94 -18.92
CA ASP A 152 1.34 14.99 -19.28
C ASP A 152 2.16 15.83 -18.29
N MET A 153 1.56 16.84 -17.68
CA MET A 153 2.20 17.63 -16.62
C MET A 153 2.52 16.79 -15.39
N GLN A 154 1.57 15.97 -14.94
CA GLN A 154 1.78 15.03 -13.85
C GLN A 154 2.86 13.99 -14.20
N ALA A 155 2.78 13.43 -15.41
CA ALA A 155 3.77 12.47 -15.89
C ALA A 155 5.19 13.06 -15.95
N ALA A 156 5.34 14.32 -16.37
CA ALA A 156 6.62 15.02 -16.41
C ALA A 156 7.24 15.15 -15.01
N VAL A 157 6.42 15.49 -13.99
CA VAL A 157 6.88 15.48 -12.58
C VAL A 157 7.36 14.07 -12.17
N GLY A 158 6.60 13.03 -12.51
CA GLY A 158 6.96 11.65 -12.22
C GLY A 158 8.30 11.24 -12.84
N VAL A 159 8.56 11.60 -14.09
CA VAL A 159 9.84 11.33 -14.78
C VAL A 159 11.02 11.95 -14.03
N GLU A 160 10.90 13.19 -13.58
CA GLU A 160 11.97 13.85 -12.82
C GLU A 160 12.15 13.28 -11.41
N GLN A 161 11.05 12.86 -10.76
CA GLN A 161 11.11 12.18 -9.48
C GLN A 161 11.79 10.80 -9.60
N LEU A 162 11.49 10.05 -10.66
CA LEU A 162 12.05 8.73 -10.89
C LEU A 162 13.58 8.76 -11.00
N LYS A 163 14.17 9.82 -11.57
CA LYS A 163 15.63 10.02 -11.64
C LYS A 163 16.27 10.11 -10.25
N LYS A 164 15.55 10.65 -9.27
CA LYS A 164 16.02 10.86 -7.89
C LYS A 164 15.70 9.64 -7.00
N PHE A 165 14.78 8.80 -7.43
CA PHE A 165 14.19 7.74 -6.64
C PHE A 165 15.20 6.77 -5.99
N PRO A 166 16.27 6.28 -6.67
CA PRO A 166 17.25 5.42 -6.02
C PRO A 166 17.87 6.06 -4.76
N SER A 167 18.18 7.37 -4.81
CA SER A 167 18.72 8.07 -3.65
C SER A 167 17.70 8.24 -2.52
N PHE A 168 16.41 8.31 -2.86
CA PHE A 168 15.34 8.39 -1.86
C PHE A 168 15.21 7.09 -1.08
N ILE A 169 15.33 5.94 -1.74
CA ILE A 169 15.32 4.62 -1.08
C ILE A 169 16.44 4.52 -0.07
N GLU A 170 17.67 4.83 -0.48
CA GLU A 170 18.84 4.73 0.41
C GLU A 170 18.72 5.64 1.62
N LYS A 171 18.26 6.86 1.45
CA LYS A 171 18.03 7.79 2.56
C LYS A 171 16.94 7.31 3.51
N ARG A 172 15.82 6.76 3.01
CA ARG A 172 14.75 6.20 3.85
C ARG A 172 15.27 5.02 4.68
N LYS A 173 16.04 4.11 4.08
CA LYS A 173 16.69 3.01 4.77
C LYS A 173 17.64 3.49 5.87
N ALA A 174 18.49 4.48 5.56
CA ALA A 174 19.42 5.05 6.53
C ALA A 174 18.70 5.74 7.70
N ASN A 175 17.66 6.53 7.42
CA ASN A 175 16.85 7.20 8.44
C ASN A 175 16.14 6.18 9.36
N TRP A 176 15.59 5.12 8.76
CA TRP A 176 14.94 4.06 9.50
C TRP A 176 15.92 3.30 10.40
N ALA A 177 17.09 2.95 9.87
CA ALA A 177 18.14 2.25 10.63
C ALA A 177 18.62 3.11 11.81
N PHE A 178 18.81 4.41 11.60
CA PHE A 178 19.17 5.34 12.68
C PHE A 178 18.13 5.33 13.81
N LEU A 179 16.84 5.46 13.48
CA LEU A 179 15.78 5.45 14.49
C LEU A 179 15.67 4.08 15.20
N LYS A 180 15.87 2.99 14.46
CA LYS A 180 15.87 1.64 15.04
C LYS A 180 16.95 1.47 16.09
N GLU A 181 18.16 1.95 15.81
CA GLU A 181 19.29 1.93 16.73
C GLU A 181 19.05 2.87 17.94
N ALA A 182 18.70 4.13 17.65
CA ALA A 182 18.52 5.18 18.66
C ALA A 182 17.39 4.88 19.66
N LEU A 183 16.43 4.05 19.32
CA LEU A 183 15.27 3.70 20.16
C LEU A 183 15.37 2.28 20.75
N SER A 184 16.45 1.57 20.48
CA SER A 184 16.59 0.14 20.82
C SER A 184 16.58 -0.17 22.30
N ASP A 185 16.94 0.80 23.14
CA ASP A 185 16.97 0.70 24.60
C ASP A 185 15.62 0.97 25.30
N ILE A 186 14.58 1.36 24.53
CA ILE A 186 13.26 1.68 25.10
C ILE A 186 12.45 0.38 25.25
N GLU A 187 12.53 -0.27 26.41
CA GLU A 187 11.80 -1.51 26.68
C GLU A 187 10.26 -1.39 26.55
N GLY A 188 9.72 -0.20 26.74
CA GLY A 188 8.28 0.10 26.67
C GLY A 188 7.70 0.12 25.24
N LEU A 189 8.54 0.03 24.20
CA LEU A 189 8.13 0.04 22.81
C LEU A 189 8.35 -1.32 22.15
N ILE A 190 7.53 -1.62 21.15
CA ILE A 190 7.81 -2.62 20.12
C ILE A 190 8.28 -1.84 18.90
N LEU A 191 9.51 -2.09 18.50
CA LEU A 191 10.10 -1.49 17.30
C LEU A 191 9.87 -2.39 16.08
N PRO A 192 9.76 -1.81 14.87
CA PRO A 192 9.51 -2.58 13.66
C PRO A 192 10.73 -3.44 13.27
N GLU A 193 10.45 -4.56 12.63
CA GLU A 193 11.46 -5.44 12.03
C GLU A 193 11.15 -5.63 10.55
N ALA A 194 12.19 -5.75 9.72
CA ALA A 194 12.00 -6.18 8.35
C ALA A 194 11.44 -7.61 8.31
N ALA A 195 10.48 -7.85 7.43
CA ALA A 195 9.98 -9.20 7.22
C ALA A 195 11.12 -10.11 6.71
N LYS A 196 11.04 -11.40 7.05
CA LYS A 196 12.01 -12.37 6.57
C LYS A 196 12.07 -12.34 5.04
N ASN A 197 13.26 -12.42 4.46
CA ASN A 197 13.50 -12.38 3.02
C ASN A 197 13.16 -11.04 2.33
N ALA A 198 12.91 -9.98 3.10
CA ALA A 198 12.57 -8.66 2.58
C ALA A 198 13.73 -7.67 2.69
N ASP A 199 13.78 -6.74 1.73
CA ASP A 199 14.60 -5.53 1.74
C ASP A 199 13.69 -4.32 1.54
N PRO A 200 13.11 -3.78 2.65
CA PRO A 200 12.12 -2.71 2.59
C PRO A 200 12.70 -1.36 2.20
N SER A 201 11.97 -0.59 1.41
CA SER A 201 12.27 0.82 1.11
C SER A 201 11.74 1.79 2.17
N TRP A 202 10.99 1.33 3.14
CA TRP A 202 10.38 2.00 4.28
C TRP A 202 9.62 3.30 3.96
N PHE A 203 8.32 3.25 4.19
CA PHE A 203 7.47 4.44 4.10
C PHE A 203 7.47 5.24 5.42
N GLY A 204 7.41 4.53 6.53
CA GLY A 204 7.40 5.09 7.88
C GLY A 204 8.08 4.18 8.90
N PHE A 205 8.29 4.70 10.10
CA PHE A 205 8.81 3.97 11.24
C PHE A 205 7.68 3.69 12.23
N LEU A 206 7.26 2.42 12.30
CA LEU A 206 6.15 1.98 13.16
C LEU A 206 6.61 1.84 14.60
N LEU A 207 5.83 2.34 15.53
CA LEU A 207 6.01 2.21 16.96
C LEU A 207 4.75 1.63 17.58
N SER A 208 4.89 0.64 18.47
CA SER A 208 3.76 0.17 19.27
C SER A 208 4.10 0.26 20.76
N VAL A 209 3.25 0.92 21.51
CA VAL A 209 3.43 1.08 22.96
C VAL A 209 2.96 -0.20 23.66
N LYS A 210 3.83 -0.83 24.46
CA LYS A 210 3.46 -2.01 25.21
C LYS A 210 2.54 -1.63 26.38
N GLU A 211 1.48 -2.41 26.63
CA GLU A 211 0.57 -2.18 27.75
C GLU A 211 1.31 -2.05 29.11
N ARG A 212 2.28 -2.94 29.32
CA ARG A 212 3.09 -2.95 30.56
C ARG A 212 4.02 -1.75 30.74
N SER A 213 4.11 -0.87 29.73
CA SER A 213 4.96 0.32 29.81
C SER A 213 4.43 1.37 30.78
N GLY A 214 3.11 1.35 31.06
CA GLY A 214 2.40 2.38 31.80
C GLY A 214 2.18 3.67 31.00
N VAL A 215 2.52 3.68 29.71
CA VAL A 215 2.31 4.82 28.79
C VAL A 215 1.13 4.49 27.88
N LYS A 216 0.22 5.45 27.66
CA LYS A 216 -0.83 5.32 26.65
C LYS A 216 -0.34 5.90 25.33
N ARG A 217 -0.63 5.21 24.22
CA ARG A 217 -0.28 5.66 22.86
C ARG A 217 -0.76 7.10 22.60
N ASN A 218 -1.99 7.44 22.98
CA ASN A 218 -2.55 8.77 22.75
C ASN A 218 -1.78 9.87 23.49
N ASP A 219 -1.32 9.60 24.71
CA ASP A 219 -0.55 10.58 25.48
C ASP A 219 0.82 10.82 24.84
N LEU A 220 1.48 9.73 24.39
CA LEU A 220 2.76 9.83 23.69
C LEU A 220 2.62 10.56 22.35
N THR A 221 1.62 10.25 21.54
CA THR A 221 1.39 10.95 20.26
C THR A 221 1.07 12.43 20.49
N ALA A 222 0.24 12.78 21.49
CA ALA A 222 -0.05 14.17 21.84
C ALA A 222 1.21 14.93 22.29
N PHE A 223 2.10 14.28 23.04
CA PHE A 223 3.39 14.84 23.43
C PHE A 223 4.29 15.13 22.22
N LEU A 224 4.39 14.17 21.30
CA LEU A 224 5.19 14.31 20.08
C LEU A 224 4.66 15.39 19.13
N GLU A 225 3.34 15.47 18.93
CA GLU A 225 2.70 16.53 18.13
C GLU A 225 2.96 17.92 18.71
N LYS A 226 2.92 18.09 20.05
CA LYS A 226 3.32 19.34 20.71
C LYS A 226 4.79 19.69 20.51
N ALA A 227 5.64 18.69 20.31
CA ALA A 227 7.05 18.85 19.98
C ALA A 227 7.30 19.02 18.47
N ASN A 228 6.26 19.28 17.66
CA ASN A 228 6.32 19.42 16.21
C ASN A 228 6.83 18.15 15.48
N ILE A 229 6.61 16.97 16.06
CA ILE A 229 6.86 15.69 15.43
C ILE A 229 5.51 15.10 15.01
N GLN A 230 5.23 15.10 13.71
CA GLN A 230 3.98 14.57 13.20
C GLN A 230 3.90 13.04 13.38
N THR A 231 2.75 12.60 13.86
CA THR A 231 2.44 11.19 14.02
C THR A 231 1.23 10.79 13.17
N ARG A 232 1.13 9.53 12.83
CA ARG A 232 -0.05 8.96 12.18
C ARG A 232 -0.39 7.62 12.82
N LEU A 233 -1.67 7.36 12.99
CA LEU A 233 -2.12 6.01 13.35
C LEU A 233 -1.84 5.05 12.21
N LEU A 234 -1.80 3.74 12.51
CA LEU A 234 -1.65 2.75 11.44
C LEU A 234 -2.95 2.66 10.63
N PHE A 235 -3.11 3.66 9.76
CA PHE A 235 -4.24 3.86 8.85
C PHE A 235 -5.61 3.69 9.55
N SER A 236 -6.51 2.91 8.98
CA SER A 236 -7.85 2.67 9.52
C SER A 236 -7.89 1.78 10.77
N GLY A 237 -6.79 1.13 11.14
CA GLY A 237 -6.83 0.15 12.22
C GLY A 237 -7.83 -0.98 11.94
N ASN A 238 -8.80 -1.19 12.82
CA ASN A 238 -9.87 -2.17 12.59
C ASN A 238 -11.00 -1.56 11.76
N LEU A 239 -10.96 -1.77 10.44
CA LEU A 239 -11.86 -1.15 9.48
C LEU A 239 -13.35 -1.42 9.79
N ILE A 240 -13.70 -2.63 10.25
CA ILE A 240 -15.10 -2.99 10.54
C ILE A 240 -15.69 -2.24 11.75
N LYS A 241 -14.88 -1.54 12.54
CA LYS A 241 -15.34 -0.68 13.62
C LYS A 241 -15.69 0.74 13.18
N HIS A 242 -15.40 1.10 11.92
CA HIS A 242 -15.70 2.43 11.39
C HIS A 242 -17.19 2.62 11.10
N PRO A 243 -17.69 3.87 11.20
CA PRO A 243 -19.11 4.19 10.93
C PRO A 243 -19.59 3.79 9.53
N CYS A 244 -18.71 3.72 8.52
CA CYS A 244 -19.09 3.28 7.18
C CYS A 244 -19.59 1.82 7.13
N PHE A 245 -19.29 1.01 8.15
CA PHE A 245 -19.80 -0.35 8.27
C PHE A 245 -21.18 -0.44 8.97
N ASP A 246 -21.66 0.64 9.60
CA ASP A 246 -22.89 0.57 10.41
C ASP A 246 -24.10 0.10 9.60
N GLN A 247 -24.21 0.52 8.33
CA GLN A 247 -25.32 0.12 7.44
C GLN A 247 -25.25 -1.33 6.95
N ILE A 248 -24.07 -1.94 6.96
CA ILE A 248 -23.85 -3.31 6.47
C ILE A 248 -23.49 -4.30 7.60
N ARG A 249 -23.41 -3.80 8.84
CA ARG A 249 -23.10 -4.62 10.01
C ARG A 249 -24.20 -5.66 10.25
N GLY A 250 -23.79 -6.94 10.37
CA GLY A 250 -24.73 -8.05 10.54
C GLY A 250 -25.39 -8.56 9.25
N THR A 251 -25.02 -7.99 8.08
CA THR A 251 -25.43 -8.50 6.76
C THR A 251 -24.40 -9.48 6.20
N ASP A 252 -24.66 -10.08 5.04
CA ASP A 252 -23.74 -10.95 4.31
C ASP A 252 -22.78 -10.20 3.37
N ALA A 253 -22.74 -8.86 3.45
CA ALA A 253 -21.88 -8.01 2.64
C ALA A 253 -20.38 -8.24 2.93
N TYR A 254 -20.04 -8.73 4.12
CA TYR A 254 -18.68 -9.09 4.50
C TYR A 254 -18.68 -10.23 5.53
N ARG A 255 -17.54 -10.90 5.66
CA ARG A 255 -17.29 -11.92 6.66
C ARG A 255 -16.00 -11.62 7.42
N VAL A 256 -16.03 -11.80 8.73
CA VAL A 256 -14.88 -11.68 9.63
C VAL A 256 -14.35 -13.07 9.96
N VAL A 257 -13.03 -13.24 9.90
CA VAL A 257 -12.36 -14.49 10.28
C VAL A 257 -11.59 -14.26 11.57
N GLY A 258 -11.98 -15.02 12.61
CA GLY A 258 -11.42 -14.88 13.96
C GLY A 258 -11.90 -13.65 14.71
N GLU A 259 -11.22 -13.33 15.80
CA GLU A 259 -11.64 -12.28 16.75
C GLU A 259 -10.97 -10.92 16.51
N LEU A 260 -10.02 -10.82 15.57
CA LEU A 260 -9.25 -9.60 15.23
C LEU A 260 -8.51 -8.95 16.42
N LYS A 261 -8.16 -9.73 17.46
CA LYS A 261 -7.47 -9.22 18.67
C LYS A 261 -6.18 -8.46 18.34
N ASN A 262 -5.36 -8.99 17.44
CA ASN A 262 -4.12 -8.32 17.02
C ASN A 262 -4.39 -7.03 16.25
N THR A 263 -5.44 -7.00 15.43
CA THR A 263 -5.88 -5.80 14.71
C THR A 263 -6.32 -4.70 15.70
N ASP A 264 -7.08 -5.09 16.73
CA ASP A 264 -7.50 -4.16 17.79
C ASP A 264 -6.31 -3.65 18.60
N TYR A 265 -5.40 -4.55 18.99
CA TYR A 265 -4.18 -4.18 19.70
C TYR A 265 -3.36 -3.16 18.88
N ILE A 266 -3.14 -3.42 17.60
CA ILE A 266 -2.41 -2.51 16.72
C ILE A 266 -3.14 -1.17 16.61
N MET A 267 -4.45 -1.16 16.45
CA MET A 267 -5.26 0.06 16.37
C MET A 267 -5.13 0.92 17.63
N GLU A 268 -5.10 0.29 18.81
CA GLU A 268 -5.06 0.98 20.10
C GLU A 268 -3.66 1.43 20.51
N HIS A 269 -2.62 0.66 20.15
CA HIS A 269 -1.27 0.83 20.67
C HIS A 269 -0.25 1.36 19.66
N SER A 270 -0.56 1.37 18.36
CA SER A 270 0.44 1.69 17.34
C SER A 270 0.23 3.06 16.71
N PHE A 271 1.35 3.65 16.29
CA PHE A 271 1.44 4.85 15.47
C PHE A 271 2.76 4.81 14.68
N TRP A 272 2.89 5.64 13.67
CA TRP A 272 4.15 5.75 12.92
C TRP A 272 4.59 7.20 12.74
N ILE A 273 5.88 7.36 12.53
CA ILE A 273 6.57 8.63 12.27
C ILE A 273 7.28 8.56 10.93
N GLY A 274 7.56 9.71 10.34
CA GLY A 274 8.18 9.81 9.03
C GLY A 274 9.65 9.40 9.02
N VAL A 275 10.10 8.86 7.87
CA VAL A 275 11.51 8.59 7.54
C VAL A 275 11.87 9.15 6.17
N TYR A 276 11.25 10.26 5.74
CA TYR A 276 11.37 10.78 4.39
C TYR A 276 12.79 11.26 4.06
N PRO A 277 13.18 11.30 2.76
CA PRO A 277 14.56 11.53 2.34
C PRO A 277 15.17 12.90 2.69
N GLY A 278 14.34 13.89 3.01
CA GLY A 278 14.78 15.23 3.37
C GLY A 278 15.15 15.43 4.83
N MET A 279 15.05 14.39 5.67
CA MET A 279 15.39 14.49 7.09
C MET A 279 16.90 14.61 7.27
N THR A 280 17.33 15.53 8.17
CA THR A 280 18.71 15.68 8.60
C THR A 280 19.01 14.80 9.82
N LYS A 281 20.29 14.63 10.14
CA LYS A 281 20.70 13.88 11.35
C LYS A 281 20.18 14.56 12.63
N GLU A 282 20.19 15.89 12.66
CA GLU A 282 19.67 16.68 13.78
C GLU A 282 18.18 16.46 13.99
N MET A 283 17.40 16.39 12.90
CA MET A 283 15.97 16.07 12.95
C MET A 283 15.74 14.66 13.50
N LEU A 284 16.48 13.67 13.02
CA LEU A 284 16.38 12.29 13.49
C LEU A 284 16.76 12.14 14.95
N GLN A 285 17.84 12.81 15.39
CA GLN A 285 18.26 12.83 16.80
C GLN A 285 17.20 13.50 17.68
N TYR A 286 16.67 14.65 17.24
CA TYR A 286 15.60 15.34 17.95
C TYR A 286 14.37 14.44 18.14
N MET A 287 13.97 13.70 17.09
CA MET A 287 12.85 12.75 17.18
C MET A 287 13.14 11.65 18.20
N ALA A 288 14.34 11.06 18.17
CA ALA A 288 14.73 10.03 19.11
C ALA A 288 14.71 10.56 20.56
N ASP A 289 15.31 11.73 20.81
CA ASP A 289 15.35 12.37 22.14
C ASP A 289 13.94 12.65 22.66
N LYS A 290 13.04 13.16 21.81
CA LYS A 290 11.64 13.43 22.19
C LYS A 290 10.82 12.17 22.44
N ILE A 291 11.10 11.07 21.75
CA ILE A 291 10.46 9.79 22.06
C ILE A 291 10.91 9.27 23.42
N HIS A 292 12.19 9.34 23.74
CA HIS A 292 12.71 9.00 25.05
C HIS A 292 12.10 9.87 26.17
N GLU A 293 12.02 11.18 25.95
CA GLU A 293 11.40 12.13 26.86
C GLU A 293 9.91 11.81 27.06
N GLY A 294 9.15 11.62 25.97
CA GLY A 294 7.73 11.30 26.01
C GLY A 294 7.45 9.99 26.74
N MET A 295 8.26 8.96 26.54
CA MET A 295 8.12 7.68 27.26
C MET A 295 8.35 7.82 28.78
N ARG A 296 9.15 8.79 29.22
CA ARG A 296 9.35 9.09 30.66
C ARG A 296 8.22 9.94 31.22
N GLU A 297 7.84 11.02 30.52
CA GLU A 297 6.85 11.99 31.00
C GLU A 297 5.43 11.42 31.02
N CYS A 298 5.03 10.70 29.96
CA CYS A 298 3.68 10.10 29.87
C CYS A 298 3.47 8.90 30.83
N LYS A 299 4.53 8.37 31.43
CA LYS A 299 4.43 7.31 32.45
C LYS A 299 4.01 7.83 33.84
N LYS A 300 4.20 9.15 34.09
CA LYS A 300 3.95 9.79 35.37
C LYS A 300 2.47 10.19 35.56
N ASN A 301 1.66 10.12 34.53
CA ASN A 301 0.23 10.46 34.53
C ASN A 301 -0.63 9.19 34.46
#